data_1aafae56e3a42d4c351182a2e66e3509
#
_entry.id   1aafae56e3a42d4c351182a2e66e3509
#
_cell.length_a   1.000
_cell.length_b   1.000
_cell.length_c   1.000
_cell.angle_alpha   90.00
_cell.angle_beta   90.00
_cell.angle_gamma   90.00
#
_symmetry.space_group_name_H-M   'P 1'
#
loop_
_entity.id
_entity.type
_entity.pdbx_description
1 polymer ?
#
loop_
_entity_poly.entity_id
_entity_poly.type
_entity_poly.pdbx_seq_one_letter_code
_entity_poly.pdbx_strand_id
1 'polypeptide(L)'
;MDQTSSDVQKIDLMKYFDRFFRAFRRLWKYVVLFLLIGILAFEMKEVLFFNTTYTSEAVFVPSTSQEDVYYYADSKSGESTNSLIPTFNSLLTSNEMQNVIKDVLHVQSVPATITTTQTEGTNLVTLKVTASNPKDAYNVANCVVNNYDNVTANVMEDVTITLLDSPNMPKSPDANPDYIKAAMNGGMLGLAASILFLIVASIFRNTILDKKDIRNILGMDYIAKIPFVEGYDKRKKTGASLLLNSPGMKSGFRHAFHNIRIKMEQAHKAKDQSVFMFTSTVPNEGKTLVSVNSAISLGQKGYKVCLVDLDLRNPSVEKTMKYANIKRTSLDFLNDSLISLEDCVVHMDDIDVIFGSDISMDGATELSRPRLSILIEELRKHYDYIILDVPPLFMMQDALLVAKQADSAIVVVKQDHATAADILDSVDELHDTLPNILGAVLNGYKNTFFTTESSSGYGYGYGYGYGYGYGYGKR
;
A
#
# COMPACT_ATOMS: atom_id res chain seq x y z
N MET A 1 28.45 3.31 40.52
CA MET A 1 27.08 3.85 40.29
C MET A 1 26.90 3.98 38.78
N ASP A 2 26.45 2.89 38.19
CA ASP A 2 26.22 2.76 36.76
C ASP A 2 24.91 3.43 36.41
N GLN A 3 24.98 4.49 35.60
CA GLN A 3 23.82 5.03 34.91
C GLN A 3 23.70 4.31 33.57
N THR A 4 23.02 3.20 33.55
CA THR A 4 22.43 2.63 32.32
C THR A 4 21.29 3.53 31.90
N SER A 5 21.58 4.52 31.06
CA SER A 5 20.55 5.24 30.32
C SER A 5 19.93 4.27 29.31
N SER A 6 18.77 3.76 29.61
CA SER A 6 17.90 3.09 28.65
C SER A 6 17.55 4.09 27.56
N ASP A 7 18.23 4.01 26.43
CA ASP A 7 17.81 4.66 25.18
C ASP A 7 16.46 4.07 24.77
N VAL A 8 15.38 4.68 25.26
CA VAL A 8 14.04 4.45 24.73
C VAL A 8 14.07 4.90 23.27
N GLN A 9 14.17 3.95 22.36
CA GLN A 9 14.04 4.18 20.94
C GLN A 9 12.72 4.93 20.69
N LYS A 10 12.79 6.24 20.55
CA LYS A 10 11.63 7.05 20.19
C LYS A 10 11.09 6.54 18.85
N ILE A 11 9.95 5.87 18.90
CA ILE A 11 9.25 5.40 17.70
C ILE A 11 8.90 6.62 16.85
N ASP A 12 9.56 6.76 15.72
CA ASP A 12 9.31 7.85 14.78
C ASP A 12 8.03 7.54 13.96
N LEU A 13 6.87 7.92 14.53
CA LEU A 13 5.56 7.70 13.90
C LEU A 13 5.49 8.26 12.47
N MET A 14 6.19 9.37 12.19
CA MET A 14 6.24 9.98 10.86
C MET A 14 6.85 9.03 9.82
N LYS A 15 7.81 8.21 10.22
CA LYS A 15 8.44 7.22 9.35
C LYS A 15 7.50 6.07 8.99
N TYR A 16 6.65 5.64 9.93
CA TYR A 16 5.63 4.63 9.64
C TYR A 16 4.55 5.17 8.70
N PHE A 17 4.14 6.43 8.87
CA PHE A 17 3.25 7.09 7.91
C PHE A 17 3.84 7.16 6.50
N ASP A 18 5.13 7.52 6.37
CA ASP A 18 5.79 7.56 5.07
C ASP A 18 5.86 6.16 4.42
N ARG A 19 6.21 5.12 5.18
CA ARG A 19 6.18 3.72 4.72
C ARG A 19 4.79 3.30 4.26
N PHE A 20 3.74 3.65 5.02
CA PHE A 20 2.36 3.37 4.66
C PHE A 20 1.95 4.03 3.34
N PHE A 21 2.22 5.32 3.15
CA PHE A 21 1.89 6.01 1.90
C PHE A 21 2.67 5.48 0.69
N ARG A 22 3.93 5.06 0.88
CA ARG A 22 4.71 4.39 -0.17
C ARG A 22 4.12 3.01 -0.52
N ALA A 23 3.70 2.25 0.49
CA ALA A 23 3.00 0.98 0.30
C ALA A 23 1.68 1.20 -0.46
N PHE A 24 0.88 2.20 -0.06
CA PHE A 24 -0.36 2.57 -0.75
C PHE A 24 -0.13 2.90 -2.22
N ARG A 25 0.82 3.79 -2.56
CA ARG A 25 1.11 4.15 -3.96
C ARG A 25 1.49 2.94 -4.82
N ARG A 26 2.12 1.95 -4.24
CA ARG A 26 2.54 0.75 -4.97
C ARG A 26 1.44 -0.29 -5.05
N LEU A 27 0.68 -0.46 -3.98
CA LEU A 27 -0.30 -1.54 -3.79
C LEU A 27 -1.75 -1.08 -3.95
N TRP A 28 -2.02 0.12 -4.45
CA TRP A 28 -3.36 0.69 -4.61
C TRP A 28 -4.33 -0.22 -5.37
N LYS A 29 -3.82 -1.02 -6.32
CA LYS A 29 -4.61 -2.00 -7.08
C LYS A 29 -5.25 -3.05 -6.16
N TYR A 30 -4.54 -3.47 -5.12
CA TYR A 30 -5.06 -4.41 -4.13
C TYR A 30 -6.11 -3.76 -3.23
N VAL A 31 -5.98 -2.47 -2.94
CA VAL A 31 -7.02 -1.72 -2.20
C VAL A 31 -8.34 -1.74 -2.97
N VAL A 32 -8.30 -1.46 -4.27
CA VAL A 32 -9.48 -1.55 -5.14
C VAL A 32 -10.02 -2.97 -5.20
N LEU A 33 -9.15 -3.97 -5.28
CA LEU A 33 -9.54 -5.38 -5.32
C LEU A 33 -10.28 -5.80 -4.03
N PHE A 34 -9.74 -5.47 -2.85
CA PHE A 34 -10.40 -5.77 -1.57
C PHE A 34 -11.75 -5.07 -1.43
N LEU A 35 -11.86 -3.83 -1.89
CA LEU A 35 -13.10 -3.08 -1.89
C LEU A 35 -14.16 -3.76 -2.78
N LEU A 36 -13.80 -4.16 -3.99
CA LEU A 36 -14.70 -4.87 -4.91
C LEU A 36 -15.12 -6.23 -4.36
N ILE A 37 -14.20 -7.00 -3.80
CA ILE A 37 -14.51 -8.30 -3.17
C ILE A 37 -15.49 -8.10 -2.01
N GLY A 38 -15.28 -7.09 -1.17
CA GLY A 38 -16.17 -6.78 -0.06
C GLY A 38 -17.59 -6.44 -0.51
N ILE A 39 -17.75 -5.58 -1.52
CA ILE A 39 -19.04 -5.23 -2.11
C ILE A 39 -19.73 -6.48 -2.65
N LEU A 40 -19.07 -7.23 -3.52
CA LEU A 40 -19.65 -8.42 -4.14
C LEU A 40 -20.04 -9.49 -3.13
N ALA A 41 -19.25 -9.69 -2.08
CA ALA A 41 -19.57 -10.67 -1.03
C ALA A 41 -20.86 -10.30 -0.27
N PHE A 42 -21.05 -9.02 0.04
CA PHE A 42 -22.26 -8.56 0.74
C PHE A 42 -23.49 -8.52 -0.16
N GLU A 43 -23.34 -8.14 -1.44
CA GLU A 43 -24.43 -8.24 -2.41
C GLU A 43 -24.84 -9.69 -2.63
N MET A 44 -23.88 -10.60 -2.77
CA MET A 44 -24.17 -12.03 -2.92
C MET A 44 -24.84 -12.60 -1.67
N LYS A 45 -24.42 -12.17 -0.47
CA LYS A 45 -25.10 -12.52 0.78
C LYS A 45 -26.56 -12.06 0.76
N GLU A 46 -26.84 -10.83 0.33
CA GLU A 46 -28.19 -10.30 0.26
C GLU A 46 -29.05 -11.10 -0.72
N VAL A 47 -28.52 -11.40 -1.90
CA VAL A 47 -29.23 -12.21 -2.92
C VAL A 47 -29.54 -13.63 -2.43
N LEU A 48 -28.60 -14.28 -1.71
CA LEU A 48 -28.75 -15.67 -1.30
C LEU A 48 -29.55 -15.87 -0.03
N PHE A 49 -29.52 -14.90 0.89
CA PHE A 49 -30.09 -15.05 2.24
C PHE A 49 -31.24 -14.08 2.53
N PHE A 50 -31.63 -13.25 1.57
CA PHE A 50 -32.82 -12.40 1.74
C PHE A 50 -34.09 -13.23 1.64
N ASN A 51 -34.84 -13.27 2.72
CA ASN A 51 -36.13 -13.93 2.75
C ASN A 51 -37.23 -12.88 2.52
N THR A 52 -37.94 -12.99 1.41
CA THR A 52 -39.11 -12.17 1.14
C THR A 52 -40.26 -12.60 2.06
N THR A 53 -40.88 -11.63 2.72
CA THR A 53 -42.09 -11.83 3.53
C THR A 53 -43.24 -11.05 2.95
N TYR A 54 -44.45 -11.60 3.17
CA TYR A 54 -45.69 -11.03 2.71
C TYR A 54 -46.66 -11.02 3.90
N THR A 55 -47.26 -9.88 4.21
CA THR A 55 -48.18 -9.75 5.32
C THR A 55 -49.59 -9.47 4.84
N SER A 56 -50.56 -10.28 5.30
CA SER A 56 -51.97 -10.06 5.18
C SER A 56 -52.50 -9.58 6.51
N GLU A 57 -53.30 -8.52 6.49
CA GLU A 57 -53.84 -7.90 7.70
C GLU A 57 -55.38 -8.00 7.73
N ALA A 58 -55.94 -8.18 8.93
CA ALA A 58 -57.35 -8.06 9.21
C ALA A 58 -57.56 -7.26 10.49
N VAL A 59 -58.66 -6.51 10.59
CA VAL A 59 -58.93 -5.66 11.75
C VAL A 59 -60.23 -6.08 12.40
N PHE A 60 -60.15 -6.34 13.71
CA PHE A 60 -61.29 -6.71 14.56
C PHE A 60 -61.60 -5.62 15.60
N VAL A 61 -62.83 -5.53 15.95
CA VAL A 61 -63.35 -4.67 17.04
C VAL A 61 -64.14 -5.53 18.04
N PRO A 62 -63.49 -5.95 19.15
CA PRO A 62 -64.22 -6.57 20.26
C PRO A 62 -65.07 -5.53 21.01
N SER A 63 -66.35 -5.81 21.21
CA SER A 63 -67.29 -4.96 21.96
C SER A 63 -68.09 -5.80 22.93
N THR A 64 -68.43 -5.26 24.11
CA THR A 64 -69.39 -5.87 25.06
C THR A 64 -70.78 -5.32 24.80
N SER A 65 -71.77 -6.22 24.60
CA SER A 65 -73.20 -6.04 24.37
C SER A 65 -73.75 -4.61 24.39
N GLN A 66 -74.35 -4.19 23.26
CA GLN A 66 -75.33 -3.12 23.07
C GLN A 66 -74.90 -1.65 23.14
N GLU A 67 -73.65 -1.33 23.03
CA GLU A 67 -73.27 0.06 22.69
C GLU A 67 -72.74 0.16 21.26
N ASP A 68 -73.30 1.11 20.54
CA ASP A 68 -73.16 1.30 19.10
C ASP A 68 -71.76 1.18 18.55
N VAL A 69 -71.62 0.54 17.40
CA VAL A 69 -70.45 0.35 16.57
C VAL A 69 -69.76 1.68 16.16
N TYR A 70 -70.17 2.80 16.63
CA TYR A 70 -69.74 4.16 16.23
C TYR A 70 -69.03 4.98 17.29
N TYR A 71 -68.52 4.42 18.39
CA TYR A 71 -67.77 5.21 19.35
C TYR A 71 -66.23 5.01 19.12
N TYR A 72 -65.70 5.91 18.35
CA TYR A 72 -64.27 6.22 18.41
C TYR A 72 -63.96 6.82 19.79
N ALA A 73 -63.23 6.08 20.57
CA ALA A 73 -62.42 6.53 21.69
C ALA A 73 -62.97 7.74 22.50
N ASP A 74 -63.84 7.49 23.46
CA ASP A 74 -63.87 8.33 24.65
C ASP A 74 -63.43 7.51 25.88
N SER A 75 -62.36 7.93 26.47
CA SER A 75 -61.52 7.23 27.43
C SER A 75 -62.05 7.13 28.84
N LYS A 76 -63.33 6.87 29.03
CA LYS A 76 -63.95 6.76 30.36
C LYS A 76 -64.64 5.43 30.73
N SER A 77 -64.74 4.47 29.82
CA SER A 77 -65.20 3.10 30.10
C SER A 77 -64.10 2.07 30.22
N GLY A 78 -62.90 2.52 30.60
CA GLY A 78 -61.60 1.83 30.41
C GLY A 78 -61.27 0.64 31.32
N GLU A 79 -62.16 0.22 32.26
CA GLU A 79 -61.77 -0.88 33.18
C GLU A 79 -62.24 -2.28 32.73
N SER A 80 -63.31 -2.41 32.01
CA SER A 80 -63.83 -3.72 31.56
C SER A 80 -63.28 -4.15 30.18
N THR A 81 -62.90 -3.21 29.33
CA THR A 81 -62.27 -3.54 27.98
C THR A 81 -60.84 -3.84 28.04
N ASN A 82 -60.07 -3.41 29.05
CA ASN A 82 -58.67 -3.64 29.19
C ASN A 82 -58.24 -5.14 29.33
N SER A 83 -59.16 -6.01 29.78
CA SER A 83 -58.89 -7.46 29.88
C SER A 83 -59.32 -8.26 28.64
N LEU A 84 -60.27 -7.74 27.84
CA LEU A 84 -60.81 -8.44 26.68
C LEU A 84 -59.84 -8.52 25.52
N ILE A 85 -59.14 -7.40 25.24
CA ILE A 85 -58.21 -7.33 24.11
C ILE A 85 -57.02 -8.26 24.28
N PRO A 86 -56.31 -8.29 25.42
CA PRO A 86 -55.24 -9.26 25.66
C PRO A 86 -55.72 -10.72 25.56
N THR A 87 -56.95 -11.01 26.05
CA THR A 87 -57.52 -12.34 25.94
C THR A 87 -57.79 -12.71 24.50
N PHE A 88 -58.44 -11.83 23.73
CA PHE A 88 -58.66 -12.04 22.30
C PHE A 88 -57.38 -12.23 21.51
N ASN A 89 -56.36 -11.39 21.75
CA ASN A 89 -55.04 -11.54 21.16
C ASN A 89 -54.40 -12.91 21.45
N SER A 90 -54.51 -13.35 22.70
CA SER A 90 -53.98 -14.65 23.12
C SER A 90 -54.72 -15.82 22.45
N LEU A 91 -56.04 -15.71 22.25
CA LEU A 91 -56.86 -16.73 21.59
C LEU A 91 -56.50 -16.83 20.10
N LEU A 92 -56.35 -15.71 19.39
CA LEU A 92 -55.96 -15.70 17.96
C LEU A 92 -54.56 -16.29 17.69
N THR A 93 -53.70 -16.20 18.67
CA THR A 93 -52.32 -16.74 18.56
C THR A 93 -52.17 -18.09 19.27
N SER A 94 -53.23 -18.64 19.85
CA SER A 94 -53.22 -19.86 20.65
C SER A 94 -52.89 -21.11 19.84
N ASN A 95 -52.48 -22.16 20.54
CA ASN A 95 -52.27 -23.50 19.93
C ASN A 95 -53.60 -24.06 19.37
N GLU A 96 -54.73 -23.70 19.95
CA GLU A 96 -56.08 -24.12 19.51
C GLU A 96 -56.36 -23.54 18.12
N MET A 97 -56.15 -22.23 17.93
CA MET A 97 -56.25 -21.58 16.62
C MET A 97 -55.26 -22.19 15.62
N GLN A 98 -54.03 -22.48 16.03
CA GLN A 98 -53.05 -23.15 15.14
C GLN A 98 -53.50 -24.54 14.72
N ASN A 99 -54.17 -25.31 15.59
CA ASN A 99 -54.73 -26.61 15.24
C ASN A 99 -55.90 -26.48 14.26
N VAL A 100 -56.78 -25.52 14.46
CA VAL A 100 -57.87 -25.20 13.52
C VAL A 100 -57.30 -24.88 12.12
N ILE A 101 -56.21 -24.05 12.08
CA ILE A 101 -55.58 -23.71 10.81
C ILE A 101 -54.96 -24.95 10.14
N LYS A 102 -54.32 -25.84 10.90
CA LYS A 102 -53.76 -27.09 10.37
C LYS A 102 -54.81 -28.00 9.77
N ASP A 103 -55.93 -28.13 10.47
CA ASP A 103 -57.04 -28.99 10.06
C ASP A 103 -57.76 -28.43 8.82
N VAL A 104 -58.04 -27.12 8.79
CA VAL A 104 -58.75 -26.49 7.68
C VAL A 104 -57.89 -26.40 6.41
N LEU A 105 -56.60 -26.11 6.56
CA LEU A 105 -55.69 -25.95 5.44
C LEU A 105 -55.00 -27.28 5.07
N HIS A 106 -55.23 -28.38 5.82
CA HIS A 106 -54.61 -29.71 5.63
C HIS A 106 -53.10 -29.65 5.64
N VAL A 107 -52.48 -28.90 6.53
CA VAL A 107 -51.02 -28.73 6.64
C VAL A 107 -50.50 -29.33 7.96
N GLN A 108 -49.28 -29.83 7.95
CA GLN A 108 -48.64 -30.36 9.16
C GLN A 108 -48.16 -29.26 10.12
N SER A 109 -47.80 -28.08 9.57
CA SER A 109 -47.39 -26.91 10.32
C SER A 109 -47.96 -25.66 9.68
N VAL A 110 -48.31 -24.65 10.48
CA VAL A 110 -48.78 -23.37 9.97
C VAL A 110 -47.68 -22.68 9.19
N PRO A 111 -47.85 -22.39 7.86
CA PRO A 111 -46.82 -21.81 7.02
C PRO A 111 -46.68 -20.30 7.17
N ALA A 112 -47.12 -19.72 8.28
CA ALA A 112 -47.12 -18.31 8.55
C ALA A 112 -46.94 -18.02 10.05
N THR A 113 -46.43 -16.85 10.35
CA THR A 113 -46.38 -16.30 11.72
C THR A 113 -47.59 -15.39 11.94
N ILE A 114 -48.31 -15.67 12.99
CA ILE A 114 -49.52 -14.91 13.39
C ILE A 114 -49.13 -13.97 14.54
N THR A 115 -49.37 -12.70 14.37
CA THR A 115 -49.17 -11.67 15.40
C THR A 115 -50.38 -10.78 15.49
N THR A 116 -50.64 -10.26 16.67
CA THR A 116 -51.75 -9.32 16.90
C THR A 116 -51.21 -8.05 17.53
N THR A 117 -51.70 -6.91 17.10
CA THR A 117 -51.34 -5.60 17.67
C THR A 117 -52.57 -4.79 17.96
N GLN A 118 -52.63 -4.18 19.15
CA GLN A 118 -53.67 -3.22 19.50
C GLN A 118 -53.23 -1.83 19.12
N THR A 119 -54.12 -1.04 18.54
CA THR A 119 -53.90 0.38 18.35
C THR A 119 -54.14 1.11 19.68
N GLU A 120 -53.11 1.79 20.18
CA GLU A 120 -53.15 2.48 21.48
C GLU A 120 -54.36 3.45 21.56
N GLY A 121 -55.10 3.40 22.68
CA GLY A 121 -56.29 4.23 22.92
C GLY A 121 -57.56 3.81 22.16
N THR A 122 -57.53 2.63 21.51
CA THR A 122 -58.71 2.12 20.78
C THR A 122 -58.94 0.64 21.09
N ASN A 123 -60.14 0.14 20.72
CA ASN A 123 -60.50 -1.28 20.80
C ASN A 123 -60.16 -2.03 19.49
N LEU A 124 -59.33 -1.44 18.62
CA LEU A 124 -58.96 -2.05 17.36
C LEU A 124 -57.84 -3.06 17.58
N VAL A 125 -58.09 -4.30 17.15
CA VAL A 125 -57.07 -5.38 17.11
C VAL A 125 -56.77 -5.68 15.66
N THR A 126 -55.50 -5.43 15.28
CA THR A 126 -55.00 -5.77 13.97
C THR A 126 -54.34 -7.15 14.04
N LEU A 127 -54.88 -8.10 13.30
CA LEU A 127 -54.28 -9.39 13.02
C LEU A 127 -53.28 -9.22 11.87
N LYS A 128 -52.03 -9.62 12.06
CA LYS A 128 -51.01 -9.64 11.03
C LYS A 128 -50.53 -11.07 10.83
N VAL A 129 -50.64 -11.56 9.61
CA VAL A 129 -50.21 -12.89 9.22
C VAL A 129 -49.07 -12.75 8.18
N THR A 130 -47.89 -13.11 8.59
CA THR A 130 -46.68 -12.98 7.77
C THR A 130 -46.21 -14.36 7.29
N ALA A 131 -46.02 -14.53 5.99
CA ALA A 131 -45.52 -15.77 5.37
C ALA A 131 -44.49 -15.47 4.26
N SER A 132 -43.78 -16.50 3.84
CA SER A 132 -42.87 -16.39 2.72
C SER A 132 -43.54 -16.36 1.34
N ASN A 133 -44.86 -16.65 1.30
CA ASN A 133 -45.66 -16.69 0.10
C ASN A 133 -46.94 -15.85 0.31
N PRO A 134 -47.34 -14.98 -0.63
CA PRO A 134 -48.54 -14.16 -0.50
C PRO A 134 -49.84 -14.98 -0.35
N LYS A 135 -49.91 -16.16 -0.99
CA LYS A 135 -51.08 -17.06 -0.85
C LYS A 135 -51.18 -17.65 0.55
N ASP A 136 -50.07 -18.04 1.15
CA ASP A 136 -50.05 -18.60 2.49
C ASP A 136 -50.43 -17.55 3.55
N ALA A 137 -49.91 -16.32 3.43
CA ALA A 137 -50.30 -15.21 4.29
C ALA A 137 -51.82 -14.94 4.23
N TYR A 138 -52.34 -14.89 3.02
CA TYR A 138 -53.78 -14.66 2.81
C TYR A 138 -54.64 -15.83 3.32
N ASN A 139 -54.30 -17.09 2.95
CA ASN A 139 -55.07 -18.28 3.32
C ASN A 139 -55.09 -18.47 4.83
N VAL A 140 -53.97 -18.27 5.51
CA VAL A 140 -53.92 -18.36 6.99
C VAL A 140 -54.73 -17.22 7.63
N ALA A 141 -54.60 -15.98 7.16
CA ALA A 141 -55.38 -14.84 7.67
C ALA A 141 -56.86 -15.05 7.47
N ASN A 142 -57.28 -15.52 6.29
CA ASN A 142 -58.69 -15.80 5.98
C ASN A 142 -59.22 -17.00 6.79
N CYS A 143 -58.41 -18.01 7.05
CA CYS A 143 -58.73 -19.13 7.92
C CYS A 143 -59.00 -18.66 9.36
N VAL A 144 -58.14 -17.78 9.90
CA VAL A 144 -58.35 -17.17 11.23
C VAL A 144 -59.64 -16.39 11.26
N VAL A 145 -59.88 -15.52 10.26
CA VAL A 145 -61.09 -14.68 10.18
C VAL A 145 -62.38 -15.51 10.07
N ASN A 146 -62.34 -16.66 9.39
CA ASN A 146 -63.52 -17.50 9.22
C ASN A 146 -63.78 -18.46 10.40
N ASN A 147 -62.83 -18.65 11.30
CA ASN A 147 -62.90 -19.62 12.38
C ASN A 147 -62.64 -19.04 13.78
N TYR A 148 -62.46 -17.72 13.94
CA TYR A 148 -62.18 -17.14 15.25
C TYR A 148 -63.31 -17.39 16.23
N ASP A 149 -64.61 -17.37 15.77
CA ASP A 149 -65.78 -17.62 16.59
C ASP A 149 -65.74 -19.01 17.26
N ASN A 150 -65.20 -20.03 16.57
CA ASN A 150 -65.12 -21.38 17.14
C ASN A 150 -64.08 -21.46 18.30
N VAL A 151 -63.11 -20.59 18.31
CA VAL A 151 -62.07 -20.57 19.35
C VAL A 151 -62.46 -19.61 20.49
N THR A 152 -63.18 -18.54 20.18
CA THR A 152 -63.58 -17.51 21.16
C THR A 152 -64.90 -17.80 21.88
N ALA A 153 -65.81 -18.56 21.28
CA ALA A 153 -67.19 -18.82 21.82
C ALA A 153 -67.24 -19.38 23.25
N ASN A 154 -66.26 -20.25 23.59
CA ASN A 154 -66.23 -20.89 24.92
C ASN A 154 -65.56 -20.02 26.01
N VAL A 155 -64.90 -18.93 25.64
CA VAL A 155 -64.09 -18.10 26.55
C VAL A 155 -64.63 -16.67 26.67
N MET A 156 -65.38 -16.21 25.66
CA MET A 156 -65.86 -14.83 25.52
C MET A 156 -67.37 -14.80 25.25
N GLU A 157 -68.22 -15.40 26.17
CA GLU A 157 -69.67 -15.61 25.97
C GLU A 157 -70.50 -14.31 25.75
N ASP A 158 -70.03 -13.17 26.29
CA ASP A 158 -70.76 -11.88 26.22
C ASP A 158 -70.11 -10.84 25.33
N VAL A 159 -69.16 -11.25 24.44
CA VAL A 159 -68.39 -10.35 23.61
C VAL A 159 -68.82 -10.49 22.14
N THR A 160 -69.20 -9.39 21.52
CA THR A 160 -69.40 -9.34 20.06
C THR A 160 -68.17 -8.88 19.39
N ILE A 161 -67.59 -9.71 18.48
CA ILE A 161 -66.41 -9.37 17.71
C ILE A 161 -66.84 -9.00 16.28
N THR A 162 -66.61 -7.77 15.90
CA THR A 162 -66.93 -7.28 14.56
C THR A 162 -65.67 -7.22 13.70
N LEU A 163 -65.73 -7.85 12.53
CA LEU A 163 -64.70 -7.73 11.53
C LEU A 163 -64.82 -6.40 10.81
N LEU A 164 -63.86 -5.49 10.98
CA LEU A 164 -63.88 -4.15 10.37
C LEU A 164 -63.24 -4.18 8.96
N ASP A 165 -62.11 -4.90 8.83
CA ASP A 165 -61.43 -5.05 7.56
C ASP A 165 -61.04 -6.50 7.32
N SER A 166 -61.29 -6.99 6.12
CA SER A 166 -61.06 -8.38 5.71
C SER A 166 -59.64 -8.57 5.17
N PRO A 167 -59.07 -9.77 5.36
CA PRO A 167 -57.75 -10.05 4.81
C PRO A 167 -57.68 -9.81 3.30
N ASN A 168 -56.61 -9.22 2.85
CA ASN A 168 -56.34 -9.07 1.41
C ASN A 168 -55.10 -9.84 1.01
N MET A 169 -55.04 -10.25 -0.26
CA MET A 169 -53.83 -10.90 -0.80
C MET A 169 -52.74 -9.86 -1.01
N PRO A 170 -51.58 -9.99 -0.35
CA PRO A 170 -50.46 -9.06 -0.55
C PRO A 170 -50.02 -9.04 -2.01
N LYS A 171 -49.87 -7.86 -2.61
CA LYS A 171 -49.45 -7.67 -4.01
C LYS A 171 -47.94 -7.47 -4.16
N SER A 172 -47.28 -7.06 -3.10
CA SER A 172 -45.82 -6.81 -3.03
C SER A 172 -45.26 -7.38 -1.74
N PRO A 173 -43.98 -7.73 -1.70
CA PRO A 173 -43.33 -8.12 -0.47
C PRO A 173 -43.22 -6.93 0.49
N ASP A 174 -43.15 -7.23 1.80
CA ASP A 174 -43.07 -6.24 2.88
C ASP A 174 -41.79 -5.43 2.84
N ALA A 175 -40.71 -6.08 2.40
CA ALA A 175 -39.40 -5.46 2.19
C ALA A 175 -38.73 -5.98 0.92
N ASN A 176 -37.92 -5.14 0.32
CA ASN A 176 -37.03 -5.50 -0.79
C ASN A 176 -35.60 -5.55 -0.28
N PRO A 177 -34.74 -6.37 -0.90
CA PRO A 177 -33.31 -6.38 -0.56
C PRO A 177 -32.69 -4.99 -0.74
N ASP A 178 -31.96 -4.54 0.25
CA ASP A 178 -31.28 -3.23 0.23
C ASP A 178 -29.86 -3.38 -0.26
N TYR A 179 -29.70 -3.47 -1.59
CA TYR A 179 -28.38 -3.60 -2.24
C TYR A 179 -27.45 -2.42 -1.94
N ILE A 180 -28.02 -1.21 -1.76
CA ILE A 180 -27.19 -0.03 -1.44
C ILE A 180 -26.54 -0.19 -0.07
N LYS A 181 -27.32 -0.60 0.92
CA LYS A 181 -26.82 -0.85 2.28
C LYS A 181 -25.84 -2.02 2.31
N ALA A 182 -26.13 -3.09 1.56
CA ALA A 182 -25.22 -4.22 1.40
C ALA A 182 -23.88 -3.77 0.79
N ALA A 183 -23.92 -3.02 -0.31
CA ALA A 183 -22.72 -2.48 -0.96
C ALA A 183 -21.92 -1.55 -0.04
N MET A 184 -22.58 -0.68 0.72
CA MET A 184 -21.92 0.20 1.70
C MET A 184 -21.20 -0.60 2.80
N ASN A 185 -21.88 -1.58 3.39
CA ASN A 185 -21.32 -2.43 4.44
C ASN A 185 -20.13 -3.26 3.91
N GLY A 186 -20.29 -3.84 2.72
CA GLY A 186 -19.25 -4.60 2.05
C GLY A 186 -18.04 -3.73 1.67
N GLY A 187 -18.29 -2.52 1.17
CA GLY A 187 -17.26 -1.54 0.86
C GLY A 187 -16.48 -1.11 2.10
N MET A 188 -17.17 -0.86 3.23
CA MET A 188 -16.53 -0.49 4.49
C MET A 188 -15.64 -1.62 5.02
N LEU A 189 -16.10 -2.87 4.98
CA LEU A 189 -15.31 -4.03 5.39
C LEU A 189 -14.11 -4.25 4.47
N GLY A 190 -14.30 -4.14 3.16
CA GLY A 190 -13.22 -4.23 2.16
C GLY A 190 -12.17 -3.15 2.34
N LEU A 191 -12.59 -1.92 2.68
CA LEU A 191 -11.68 -0.81 2.99
C LEU A 191 -10.89 -1.09 4.27
N ALA A 192 -11.53 -1.56 5.33
CA ALA A 192 -10.86 -1.92 6.58
C ALA A 192 -9.82 -3.04 6.36
N ALA A 193 -10.19 -4.07 5.61
CA ALA A 193 -9.28 -5.16 5.24
C ALA A 193 -8.08 -4.67 4.41
N SER A 194 -8.31 -3.74 3.48
CA SER A 194 -7.24 -3.15 2.67
C SER A 194 -6.26 -2.31 3.50
N ILE A 195 -6.76 -1.54 4.47
CA ILE A 195 -5.92 -0.76 5.40
C ILE A 195 -5.05 -1.71 6.24
N LEU A 196 -5.65 -2.76 6.79
CA LEU A 196 -4.91 -3.77 7.56
C LEU A 196 -3.82 -4.44 6.70
N PHE A 197 -4.16 -4.83 5.47
CA PHE A 197 -3.19 -5.38 4.52
C PHE A 197 -2.03 -4.42 4.24
N LEU A 198 -2.30 -3.11 4.03
CA LEU A 198 -1.27 -2.11 3.80
C LEU A 198 -0.37 -1.90 5.04
N ILE A 199 -0.93 -1.92 6.24
CA ILE A 199 -0.15 -1.82 7.49
C ILE A 199 0.81 -3.01 7.59
N VAL A 200 0.31 -4.22 7.41
CA VAL A 200 1.11 -5.44 7.44
C VAL A 200 2.21 -5.39 6.37
N ALA A 201 1.86 -5.09 5.12
CA ALA A 201 2.82 -4.98 4.02
C ALA A 201 3.88 -3.87 4.26
N SER A 202 3.52 -2.79 4.96
CA SER A 202 4.43 -1.71 5.32
C SER A 202 5.45 -2.12 6.40
N ILE A 203 5.04 -2.95 7.35
CA ILE A 203 5.91 -3.44 8.44
C ILE A 203 6.92 -4.46 7.93
N PHE A 204 6.46 -5.41 7.10
CA PHE A 204 7.34 -6.48 6.59
C PHE A 204 8.38 -5.97 5.59
N ARG A 205 8.17 -4.82 4.97
CA ARG A 205 9.13 -4.25 4.03
C ARG A 205 10.04 -3.23 4.74
N ASN A 206 11.14 -3.72 5.30
CA ASN A 206 12.17 -2.88 5.90
C ASN A 206 13.18 -2.44 4.82
N THR A 207 12.94 -1.27 4.20
CA THR A 207 13.83 -0.65 3.20
C THR A 207 14.52 0.57 3.77
N ILE A 208 15.60 1.00 3.14
CA ILE A 208 16.35 2.21 3.51
C ILE A 208 15.65 3.45 2.94
N LEU A 209 15.25 4.37 3.81
CA LEU A 209 14.53 5.58 3.44
C LEU A 209 15.35 6.85 3.61
N ASP A 210 16.24 6.89 4.60
CA ASP A 210 17.01 8.08 4.94
C ASP A 210 18.44 7.75 5.44
N LYS A 211 19.21 8.81 5.74
CA LYS A 211 20.58 8.68 6.27
C LYS A 211 20.67 7.99 7.63
N LYS A 212 19.60 8.08 8.44
CA LYS A 212 19.56 7.43 9.76
C LYS A 212 19.47 5.93 9.60
N ASP A 213 18.76 5.44 8.57
CA ASP A 213 18.68 4.02 8.26
C ASP A 213 20.03 3.43 7.89
N ILE A 214 20.83 4.15 7.07
CA ILE A 214 22.18 3.72 6.70
C ILE A 214 23.04 3.54 7.95
N ARG A 215 22.97 4.46 8.90
CA ARG A 215 23.77 4.39 10.12
C ARG A 215 23.25 3.38 11.14
N ASN A 216 21.95 3.39 11.38
CA ASN A 216 21.34 2.64 12.49
C ASN A 216 20.98 1.20 12.10
N ILE A 217 20.64 0.96 10.83
CA ILE A 217 20.25 -0.37 10.36
C ILE A 217 21.44 -1.07 9.70
N LEU A 218 22.16 -0.38 8.80
CA LEU A 218 23.26 -0.99 8.08
C LEU A 218 24.61 -0.85 8.82
N GLY A 219 24.70 -0.05 9.88
CA GLY A 219 25.96 0.18 10.60
C GLY A 219 27.06 0.86 9.76
N MET A 220 26.71 1.41 8.59
CA MET A 220 27.65 1.97 7.65
C MET A 220 27.79 3.49 7.77
N ASP A 221 28.93 4.03 7.37
CA ASP A 221 29.10 5.46 7.19
C ASP A 221 28.21 5.96 6.06
N TYR A 222 27.46 7.04 6.35
CA TYR A 222 26.70 7.75 5.34
C TYR A 222 27.60 8.77 4.64
N ILE A 223 27.73 8.68 3.30
CA ILE A 223 28.57 9.58 2.50
C ILE A 223 27.76 10.75 1.95
N ALA A 224 26.73 10.48 1.17
CA ALA A 224 25.94 11.50 0.49
C ALA A 224 24.53 11.01 0.16
N LYS A 225 23.60 11.97 -0.07
CA LYS A 225 22.29 11.72 -0.69
C LYS A 225 22.21 12.39 -2.06
N ILE A 226 21.90 11.59 -3.06
CA ILE A 226 21.71 12.06 -4.44
C ILE A 226 20.21 12.27 -4.65
N PRO A 227 19.75 13.50 -4.89
CA PRO A 227 18.34 13.78 -5.08
C PRO A 227 17.81 13.13 -6.37
N PHE A 228 16.55 12.71 -6.31
CA PHE A 228 15.86 12.29 -7.52
C PHE A 228 15.66 13.49 -8.47
N VAL A 229 16.09 13.32 -9.72
CA VAL A 229 15.92 14.36 -10.74
C VAL A 229 14.67 14.03 -11.58
N GLU A 230 13.65 14.89 -11.48
CA GLU A 230 12.44 14.78 -12.28
C GLU A 230 12.72 15.11 -13.76
N GLY A 231 12.01 14.44 -14.67
CA GLY A 231 12.15 14.64 -16.10
C GLY A 231 13.12 13.68 -16.78
N TYR A 232 13.88 12.88 -16.04
CA TYR A 232 14.65 11.78 -16.60
C TYR A 232 13.75 10.54 -16.72
N ASP A 233 13.10 10.38 -17.86
CA ASP A 233 12.36 9.16 -18.19
C ASP A 233 13.23 8.24 -19.04
N LYS A 234 13.68 7.12 -18.44
CA LYS A 234 14.44 6.06 -19.15
C LYS A 234 13.72 5.56 -20.42
N ARG A 235 12.36 5.68 -20.47
CA ARG A 235 11.55 5.20 -21.60
C ARG A 235 11.54 6.17 -22.77
N LYS A 236 11.71 7.47 -22.53
CA LYS A 236 11.56 8.50 -23.56
C LYS A 236 12.84 8.92 -24.25
N LYS A 237 14.02 8.41 -23.87
CA LYS A 237 15.36 8.77 -24.43
C LYS A 237 15.64 10.28 -24.60
N THR A 238 14.75 11.15 -24.20
CA THR A 238 14.70 12.60 -24.41
C THR A 238 14.94 13.40 -23.13
N GLY A 239 15.50 12.77 -22.08
CA GLY A 239 15.88 13.44 -20.85
C GLY A 239 17.26 14.10 -20.95
N ALA A 240 17.47 15.20 -20.22
CA ALA A 240 18.79 15.78 -20.01
C ALA A 240 19.73 14.70 -19.46
N SER A 241 20.99 14.68 -19.91
CA SER A 241 21.99 13.79 -19.36
C SER A 241 22.14 14.06 -17.85
N LEU A 242 22.16 13.01 -17.03
CA LEU A 242 22.40 13.12 -15.58
C LEU A 242 23.91 13.15 -15.26
N LEU A 243 24.70 13.83 -16.08
CA LEU A 243 26.13 14.02 -15.87
C LEU A 243 26.41 15.37 -15.24
N LEU A 244 27.42 15.47 -14.39
CA LEU A 244 27.83 16.70 -13.71
C LEU A 244 28.19 17.84 -14.64
N ASN A 245 28.75 17.51 -15.81
CA ASN A 245 29.09 18.47 -16.85
C ASN A 245 27.89 18.90 -17.70
N SER A 246 26.70 18.35 -17.47
CA SER A 246 25.49 18.73 -18.22
C SER A 246 25.00 20.12 -17.81
N PRO A 247 24.59 20.99 -18.76
CA PRO A 247 24.00 22.28 -18.47
C PRO A 247 22.74 22.17 -17.62
N GLY A 248 22.57 23.04 -16.62
CA GLY A 248 21.36 23.11 -15.79
C GLY A 248 21.27 22.08 -14.67
N MET A 249 22.31 21.31 -14.38
CA MET A 249 22.34 20.36 -13.27
C MET A 249 22.13 21.07 -11.92
N LYS A 250 21.15 20.58 -11.13
CA LYS A 250 20.75 21.18 -9.83
C LYS A 250 21.89 21.17 -8.82
N SER A 251 21.96 22.21 -8.00
CA SER A 251 23.02 22.36 -6.98
C SER A 251 23.10 21.19 -6.00
N GLY A 252 21.96 20.66 -5.54
CA GLY A 252 21.93 19.50 -4.65
C GLY A 252 22.56 18.24 -5.24
N PHE A 253 22.43 18.02 -6.55
CA PHE A 253 23.10 16.93 -7.26
C PHE A 253 24.61 17.13 -7.25
N ARG A 254 25.09 18.32 -7.64
CA ARG A 254 26.53 18.65 -7.61
C ARG A 254 27.14 18.53 -6.20
N HIS A 255 26.40 18.95 -5.19
CA HIS A 255 26.86 18.86 -3.80
C HIS A 255 27.01 17.41 -3.32
N ALA A 256 26.13 16.51 -3.76
CA ALA A 256 26.24 15.09 -3.42
C ALA A 256 27.57 14.49 -3.94
N PHE A 257 27.94 14.75 -5.19
CA PHE A 257 29.18 14.27 -5.77
C PHE A 257 30.43 14.99 -5.22
N HIS A 258 30.30 16.23 -4.81
CA HIS A 258 31.36 16.89 -4.06
C HIS A 258 31.68 16.17 -2.73
N ASN A 259 30.65 15.74 -2.00
CA ASN A 259 30.83 15.00 -0.76
C ASN A 259 31.45 13.60 -1.00
N ILE A 260 31.02 12.90 -2.06
CA ILE A 260 31.61 11.60 -2.44
C ILE A 260 33.10 11.79 -2.74
N ARG A 261 33.46 12.79 -3.55
CA ARG A 261 34.86 13.13 -3.86
C ARG A 261 35.65 13.41 -2.61
N ILE A 262 35.19 14.24 -1.69
CA ILE A 262 35.89 14.54 -0.43
C ILE A 262 36.20 13.26 0.35
N LYS A 263 35.25 12.32 0.43
CA LYS A 263 35.44 11.06 1.15
C LYS A 263 36.53 10.21 0.46
N MET A 264 36.54 10.17 -0.87
CA MET A 264 37.56 9.47 -1.64
C MET A 264 38.94 10.13 -1.49
N GLU A 265 39.04 11.47 -1.56
CA GLU A 265 40.26 12.22 -1.33
C GLU A 265 40.85 12.00 0.08
N GLN A 266 39.95 11.90 1.10
CA GLN A 266 40.40 11.58 2.46
C GLN A 266 40.95 10.16 2.57
N ALA A 267 40.34 9.18 1.90
CA ALA A 267 40.81 7.81 1.89
C ALA A 267 42.16 7.67 1.15
N HIS A 268 42.31 8.36 0.02
CA HIS A 268 43.53 8.42 -0.73
C HIS A 268 44.71 9.00 0.09
N LYS A 269 44.49 10.18 0.72
CA LYS A 269 45.48 10.85 1.56
C LYS A 269 45.88 10.07 2.81
N ALA A 270 44.93 9.37 3.42
CA ALA A 270 45.15 8.67 4.71
C ALA A 270 45.80 7.31 4.54
N LYS A 271 45.51 6.59 3.44
CA LYS A 271 45.86 5.18 3.25
C LYS A 271 46.42 4.86 1.87
N ASP A 272 46.76 5.87 1.05
CA ASP A 272 47.24 5.73 -0.32
C ASP A 272 46.31 4.89 -1.23
N GLN A 273 45.02 4.99 -1.00
CA GLN A 273 43.98 4.27 -1.76
C GLN A 273 43.74 4.97 -3.10
N SER A 274 43.91 4.23 -4.20
CA SER A 274 43.72 4.75 -5.56
C SER A 274 42.61 4.03 -6.33
N VAL A 275 42.23 2.80 -5.94
CA VAL A 275 41.27 1.96 -6.63
C VAL A 275 39.95 1.90 -5.81
N PHE A 276 38.90 2.53 -6.32
CA PHE A 276 37.59 2.63 -5.67
C PHE A 276 36.53 1.87 -6.47
N MET A 277 35.95 0.86 -5.84
CA MET A 277 34.90 0.06 -6.40
C MET A 277 33.52 0.66 -6.07
N PHE A 278 32.67 0.80 -7.07
CA PHE A 278 31.25 1.18 -6.90
C PHE A 278 30.35 0.00 -7.20
N THR A 279 29.59 -0.42 -6.21
CA THR A 279 28.66 -1.53 -6.32
C THR A 279 27.29 -1.17 -5.71
N SER A 280 26.34 -2.08 -5.82
CA SER A 280 25.01 -1.97 -5.21
C SER A 280 24.54 -3.35 -4.78
N THR A 281 23.47 -3.43 -3.97
CA THR A 281 22.91 -4.71 -3.57
C THR A 281 22.19 -5.36 -4.73
N VAL A 282 21.26 -4.64 -5.37
CA VAL A 282 20.42 -5.17 -6.46
C VAL A 282 20.54 -4.32 -7.74
N PRO A 283 20.11 -4.83 -8.89
CA PRO A 283 20.08 -4.06 -10.13
C PRO A 283 19.22 -2.80 -10.03
N ASN A 284 19.57 -1.77 -10.85
CA ASN A 284 18.82 -0.50 -10.94
C ASN A 284 18.88 0.42 -9.70
N GLU A 285 19.86 0.27 -8.84
CA GLU A 285 20.14 1.21 -7.76
C GLU A 285 20.90 2.46 -8.21
N GLY A 286 21.47 2.42 -9.41
CA GLY A 286 22.14 3.57 -10.04
C GLY A 286 23.64 3.63 -9.80
N LYS A 287 24.29 2.50 -9.52
CA LYS A 287 25.74 2.37 -9.34
C LYS A 287 26.53 3.07 -10.46
N THR A 288 26.25 2.75 -11.73
CA THR A 288 26.92 3.35 -12.90
C THR A 288 26.74 4.87 -12.98
N LEU A 289 25.56 5.40 -12.62
CA LEU A 289 25.36 6.84 -12.54
C LEU A 289 26.28 7.47 -11.49
N VAL A 290 26.44 6.78 -10.35
CA VAL A 290 27.25 7.27 -9.23
C VAL A 290 28.74 7.14 -9.56
N SER A 291 29.19 6.02 -10.12
CA SER A 291 30.60 5.80 -10.52
C SER A 291 31.06 6.83 -11.57
N VAL A 292 30.29 6.99 -12.66
CA VAL A 292 30.58 7.96 -13.74
C VAL A 292 30.70 9.39 -13.19
N ASN A 293 29.70 9.84 -12.41
CA ASN A 293 29.73 11.22 -11.89
C ASN A 293 30.78 11.43 -10.80
N SER A 294 31.15 10.39 -10.06
CA SER A 294 32.25 10.46 -9.10
C SER A 294 33.60 10.62 -9.82
N ALA A 295 33.81 9.87 -10.91
CA ALA A 295 34.96 10.01 -11.78
C ALA A 295 35.04 11.44 -12.36
N ILE A 296 33.94 11.93 -12.97
CA ILE A 296 33.88 13.31 -13.50
C ILE A 296 34.20 14.34 -12.40
N SER A 297 33.67 14.17 -11.19
CA SER A 297 33.92 15.08 -10.07
C SER A 297 35.38 15.15 -9.65
N LEU A 298 36.11 14.05 -9.75
CA LEU A 298 37.55 13.98 -9.50
C LEU A 298 38.34 14.61 -10.66
N GLY A 299 38.02 14.29 -11.92
CA GLY A 299 38.62 14.86 -13.11
C GLY A 299 38.50 16.38 -13.17
N GLN A 300 37.31 16.92 -12.87
CA GLN A 300 37.11 18.39 -12.78
C GLN A 300 37.96 19.07 -11.71
N LYS A 301 38.51 18.31 -10.76
CA LYS A 301 39.45 18.82 -9.77
C LYS A 301 40.91 18.81 -10.28
N GLY A 302 41.15 18.19 -11.43
CA GLY A 302 42.46 18.10 -12.06
C GLY A 302 43.23 16.81 -11.76
N TYR A 303 42.59 15.81 -11.17
CA TYR A 303 43.19 14.49 -10.98
C TYR A 303 43.16 13.68 -12.28
N LYS A 304 44.16 12.83 -12.48
CA LYS A 304 44.15 11.81 -13.53
C LYS A 304 43.24 10.66 -13.09
N VAL A 305 42.11 10.48 -13.76
CA VAL A 305 41.07 9.51 -13.38
C VAL A 305 40.82 8.56 -14.53
N CYS A 306 40.78 7.25 -14.25
CA CYS A 306 40.29 6.25 -15.17
C CYS A 306 39.03 5.58 -14.61
N LEU A 307 37.97 5.58 -15.38
CA LEU A 307 36.73 4.83 -15.11
C LEU A 307 36.76 3.53 -15.92
N VAL A 308 36.56 2.40 -15.26
CA VAL A 308 36.53 1.07 -15.90
C VAL A 308 35.15 0.42 -15.68
N ASP A 309 34.48 0.07 -16.76
CA ASP A 309 33.24 -0.71 -16.72
C ASP A 309 33.60 -2.20 -16.62
N LEU A 310 33.37 -2.78 -15.44
CA LEU A 310 33.56 -4.21 -15.15
C LEU A 310 32.20 -4.91 -14.86
N ASP A 311 31.08 -4.27 -15.13
CA ASP A 311 29.77 -4.94 -15.15
C ASP A 311 29.58 -5.67 -16.49
N LEU A 312 30.32 -6.77 -16.66
CA LEU A 312 30.32 -7.53 -17.91
C LEU A 312 28.98 -8.19 -18.24
N ARG A 313 28.07 -8.27 -17.27
CA ARG A 313 26.71 -8.81 -17.48
C ARG A 313 25.74 -7.77 -18.03
N ASN A 314 25.89 -6.51 -17.63
CA ASN A 314 25.03 -5.43 -18.07
C ASN A 314 25.80 -4.11 -18.16
N PRO A 315 26.78 -4.02 -19.07
CA PRO A 315 27.59 -2.82 -19.22
C PRO A 315 26.69 -1.62 -19.51
N SER A 316 26.94 -0.52 -18.80
CA SER A 316 26.04 0.63 -18.84
C SER A 316 26.74 2.00 -18.80
N VAL A 317 28.03 2.04 -18.70
CA VAL A 317 28.83 3.28 -18.76
C VAL A 317 28.65 3.96 -20.12
N GLU A 318 28.75 3.19 -21.23
CA GLU A 318 28.48 3.67 -22.58
C GLU A 318 27.15 4.40 -22.73
N LYS A 319 26.06 3.74 -22.27
CA LYS A 319 24.71 4.29 -22.32
C LYS A 319 24.55 5.52 -21.45
N THR A 320 25.21 5.53 -20.28
CA THR A 320 25.15 6.63 -19.30
C THR A 320 25.87 7.86 -19.83
N MET A 321 27.03 7.69 -20.47
CA MET A 321 27.83 8.75 -21.05
C MET A 321 27.40 9.12 -22.49
N LYS A 322 26.52 8.32 -23.12
CA LYS A 322 26.06 8.47 -24.51
C LYS A 322 27.20 8.47 -25.51
N TYR A 323 28.18 7.62 -25.30
CA TYR A 323 29.32 7.44 -26.19
C TYR A 323 29.09 6.26 -27.14
N ALA A 324 29.49 6.35 -28.41
CA ALA A 324 29.13 5.37 -29.44
C ALA A 324 30.33 4.79 -30.22
N ASN A 325 31.53 5.34 -30.07
CA ASN A 325 32.70 4.95 -30.89
C ASN A 325 33.70 4.10 -30.11
N ILE A 326 33.25 3.05 -29.46
CA ILE A 326 34.12 2.14 -28.70
C ILE A 326 34.82 1.20 -29.68
N LYS A 327 36.13 1.17 -29.63
CA LYS A 327 36.97 0.29 -30.47
C LYS A 327 37.33 -1.01 -29.77
N ARG A 328 37.69 -0.92 -28.51
CA ARG A 328 38.08 -2.03 -27.64
C ARG A 328 37.44 -1.83 -26.27
N THR A 329 37.11 -2.93 -25.60
CA THR A 329 36.38 -2.97 -24.34
C THR A 329 37.22 -3.54 -23.20
N SER A 330 36.73 -3.41 -21.97
CA SER A 330 37.33 -4.11 -20.82
C SER A 330 37.34 -5.63 -21.04
N LEU A 331 36.29 -6.18 -21.67
CA LEU A 331 36.19 -7.61 -21.97
C LEU A 331 37.25 -8.04 -23.00
N ASP A 332 37.48 -7.24 -24.05
CA ASP A 332 38.54 -7.50 -25.03
C ASP A 332 39.89 -7.59 -24.35
N PHE A 333 40.21 -6.63 -23.46
CA PHE A 333 41.49 -6.66 -22.73
C PHE A 333 41.62 -7.92 -21.86
N LEU A 334 40.54 -8.33 -21.17
CA LEU A 334 40.59 -9.52 -20.32
C LEU A 334 40.78 -10.81 -21.11
N ASN A 335 40.29 -10.87 -22.36
CA ASN A 335 40.29 -12.08 -23.16
C ASN A 335 41.52 -12.24 -24.07
N ASP A 336 42.10 -11.14 -24.53
CA ASP A 336 43.23 -11.17 -25.50
C ASP A 336 44.51 -10.55 -24.92
N SER A 337 45.55 -11.33 -24.83
CA SER A 337 46.85 -10.88 -24.32
C SER A 337 47.61 -9.93 -25.26
N LEU A 338 47.21 -9.85 -26.51
CA LEU A 338 47.84 -8.96 -27.52
C LEU A 338 47.26 -7.53 -27.45
N ILE A 339 46.13 -7.33 -26.79
CA ILE A 339 45.50 -6.02 -26.62
C ILE A 339 46.22 -5.26 -25.50
N SER A 340 46.71 -4.06 -25.83
CA SER A 340 47.34 -3.16 -24.86
C SER A 340 46.30 -2.34 -24.09
N LEU A 341 46.72 -1.75 -22.97
CA LEU A 341 45.85 -0.83 -22.20
C LEU A 341 45.42 0.38 -23.04
N GLU A 342 46.37 0.94 -23.81
CA GLU A 342 46.17 2.13 -24.65
C GLU A 342 45.12 1.90 -25.75
N ASP A 343 44.95 0.66 -26.24
CA ASP A 343 43.95 0.32 -27.25
C ASP A 343 42.52 0.41 -26.69
N CYS A 344 42.35 0.24 -25.35
CA CYS A 344 41.07 0.20 -24.66
C CYS A 344 40.66 1.55 -24.05
N VAL A 345 41.64 2.43 -23.80
CA VAL A 345 41.40 3.73 -23.17
C VAL A 345 40.82 4.72 -24.15
N VAL A 346 39.68 5.31 -23.77
CA VAL A 346 39.05 6.43 -24.48
C VAL A 346 39.28 7.69 -23.66
N HIS A 347 40.04 8.62 -24.22
CA HIS A 347 40.29 9.92 -23.60
C HIS A 347 39.10 10.86 -23.77
N MET A 348 38.62 11.45 -22.68
CA MET A 348 37.53 12.43 -22.64
C MET A 348 38.01 13.68 -21.89
N ASP A 349 37.22 14.76 -21.96
CA ASP A 349 37.61 16.07 -21.41
C ASP A 349 38.02 16.04 -19.93
N ASP A 350 37.26 15.34 -19.11
CA ASP A 350 37.50 15.30 -17.67
C ASP A 350 38.18 14.01 -17.18
N ILE A 351 38.00 12.89 -17.89
CA ILE A 351 38.40 11.55 -17.42
C ILE A 351 38.72 10.62 -18.60
N ASP A 352 39.54 9.61 -18.35
CA ASP A 352 39.72 8.49 -19.25
C ASP A 352 38.74 7.34 -18.91
N VAL A 353 38.29 6.61 -19.93
CA VAL A 353 37.25 5.57 -19.74
C VAL A 353 37.65 4.30 -20.51
N ILE A 354 37.54 3.15 -19.84
CA ILE A 354 37.55 1.83 -20.45
C ILE A 354 36.11 1.30 -20.40
N PHE A 355 35.49 1.23 -21.56
CA PHE A 355 34.08 0.83 -21.67
C PHE A 355 33.92 -0.69 -21.66
N GLY A 356 32.75 -1.15 -21.12
CA GLY A 356 32.22 -2.48 -21.36
C GLY A 356 31.01 -2.38 -22.29
N SER A 357 31.14 -2.87 -23.54
CA SER A 357 30.00 -2.82 -24.49
C SER A 357 29.41 -4.18 -24.78
N ASP A 358 30.22 -5.25 -24.64
CA ASP A 358 29.80 -6.61 -24.90
C ASP A 358 29.30 -7.29 -23.63
N ILE A 359 28.25 -8.09 -23.79
CA ILE A 359 27.67 -8.83 -22.67
C ILE A 359 28.33 -10.20 -22.58
N SER A 360 28.98 -10.48 -21.45
CA SER A 360 29.48 -11.82 -21.13
C SER A 360 28.41 -12.60 -20.32
N MET A 361 28.10 -13.80 -20.75
CA MET A 361 27.26 -14.73 -19.98
C MET A 361 27.99 -15.34 -18.79
N ASP A 362 29.34 -15.37 -18.85
CA ASP A 362 30.22 -15.93 -17.82
C ASP A 362 31.19 -14.88 -17.29
N GLY A 363 30.68 -13.78 -16.78
CA GLY A 363 31.47 -12.67 -16.23
C GLY A 363 32.42 -13.10 -15.12
N ALA A 364 32.05 -14.08 -14.31
CA ALA A 364 32.88 -14.59 -13.23
C ALA A 364 34.19 -15.25 -13.77
N THR A 365 34.08 -16.06 -14.80
CA THR A 365 35.27 -16.67 -15.45
C THR A 365 36.21 -15.60 -16.02
N GLU A 366 35.67 -14.58 -16.70
CA GLU A 366 36.44 -13.51 -17.27
C GLU A 366 37.15 -12.67 -16.20
N LEU A 367 36.45 -12.31 -15.12
CA LEU A 367 37.01 -11.53 -14.01
C LEU A 367 37.96 -12.32 -13.10
N SER A 368 37.97 -13.65 -13.17
CA SER A 368 38.92 -14.50 -12.43
C SER A 368 40.29 -14.61 -13.10
N ARG A 369 40.39 -14.10 -14.32
CA ARG A 369 41.67 -14.19 -15.09
C ARG A 369 42.75 -13.30 -14.48
N PRO A 370 44.02 -13.70 -14.54
CA PRO A 370 45.16 -12.88 -14.08
C PRO A 370 45.25 -11.51 -14.75
N ARG A 371 44.64 -11.36 -15.93
CA ARG A 371 44.63 -10.11 -16.68
C ARG A 371 43.90 -8.97 -15.97
N LEU A 372 42.95 -9.26 -15.08
CA LEU A 372 42.32 -8.23 -14.25
C LEU A 372 43.34 -7.57 -13.30
N SER A 373 44.19 -8.35 -12.65
CA SER A 373 45.24 -7.79 -11.78
C SER A 373 46.24 -6.96 -12.60
N ILE A 374 46.64 -7.45 -13.80
CA ILE A 374 47.51 -6.71 -14.71
C ILE A 374 46.88 -5.38 -15.13
N LEU A 375 45.61 -5.37 -15.47
CA LEU A 375 44.87 -4.13 -15.80
C LEU A 375 44.97 -3.11 -14.67
N ILE A 376 44.64 -3.52 -13.44
CA ILE A 376 44.64 -2.62 -12.29
C ILE A 376 46.05 -2.12 -11.95
N GLU A 377 47.06 -2.98 -12.01
CA GLU A 377 48.44 -2.61 -11.77
C GLU A 377 48.97 -1.62 -12.80
N GLU A 378 48.67 -1.80 -14.09
CA GLU A 378 49.03 -0.84 -15.13
C GLU A 378 48.31 0.50 -14.94
N LEU A 379 47.03 0.49 -14.62
CA LEU A 379 46.26 1.73 -14.33
C LEU A 379 46.84 2.50 -13.14
N ARG A 380 47.30 1.82 -12.08
CA ARG A 380 47.92 2.46 -10.90
C ARG A 380 49.19 3.26 -11.25
N LYS A 381 49.89 2.92 -12.33
CA LYS A 381 51.11 3.64 -12.76
C LYS A 381 50.78 4.99 -13.42
N HIS A 382 49.57 5.13 -13.98
CA HIS A 382 49.22 6.26 -14.84
C HIS A 382 48.14 7.19 -14.25
N TYR A 383 47.35 6.71 -13.29
CA TYR A 383 46.18 7.42 -12.75
C TYR A 383 46.25 7.60 -11.24
N ASP A 384 45.83 8.78 -10.78
CA ASP A 384 45.68 9.08 -9.34
C ASP A 384 44.49 8.33 -8.74
N TYR A 385 43.37 8.19 -9.52
CA TYR A 385 42.18 7.49 -9.12
C TYR A 385 41.69 6.54 -10.22
N ILE A 386 41.35 5.32 -9.81
CA ILE A 386 40.78 4.29 -10.66
C ILE A 386 39.40 3.96 -10.10
N ILE A 387 38.35 4.18 -10.90
CA ILE A 387 36.97 3.96 -10.53
C ILE A 387 36.47 2.70 -11.24
N LEU A 388 36.06 1.71 -10.46
CA LEU A 388 35.55 0.45 -10.99
C LEU A 388 33.99 0.44 -10.85
N ASP A 389 33.27 0.42 -11.98
CA ASP A 389 31.84 0.16 -12.01
C ASP A 389 31.61 -1.34 -12.12
N VAL A 390 31.06 -1.97 -11.08
CA VAL A 390 30.96 -3.43 -10.97
C VAL A 390 29.51 -3.89 -10.81
N PRO A 391 29.19 -5.16 -11.11
CA PRO A 391 27.82 -5.65 -10.98
C PRO A 391 27.28 -5.56 -9.54
N PRO A 392 25.95 -5.70 -9.33
CA PRO A 392 25.36 -5.81 -8.00
C PRO A 392 25.88 -7.02 -7.23
N LEU A 393 25.95 -6.91 -5.90
CA LEU A 393 26.45 -7.97 -5.02
C LEU A 393 25.50 -9.16 -4.90
N PHE A 394 24.19 -8.90 -4.88
CA PHE A 394 23.17 -9.90 -4.59
C PHE A 394 23.20 -11.05 -5.62
N MET A 395 23.49 -12.25 -5.15
CA MET A 395 23.60 -13.48 -5.93
C MET A 395 24.69 -13.46 -7.04
N MET A 396 25.70 -12.56 -6.96
CA MET A 396 26.73 -12.46 -7.99
C MET A 396 28.14 -12.45 -7.40
N GLN A 397 28.91 -13.49 -7.68
CA GLN A 397 30.32 -13.58 -7.27
C GLN A 397 31.24 -12.64 -8.05
N ASP A 398 30.81 -12.14 -9.21
CA ASP A 398 31.57 -11.27 -10.10
C ASP A 398 32.11 -10.03 -9.37
N ALA A 399 31.28 -9.38 -8.56
CA ALA A 399 31.70 -8.21 -7.80
C ALA A 399 32.77 -8.51 -6.75
N LEU A 400 32.69 -9.67 -6.11
CA LEU A 400 33.67 -10.11 -5.11
C LEU A 400 35.06 -10.42 -5.75
N LEU A 401 35.08 -10.89 -7.01
CA LEU A 401 36.32 -11.08 -7.74
C LEU A 401 37.02 -9.74 -7.99
N VAL A 402 36.27 -8.71 -8.37
CA VAL A 402 36.80 -7.35 -8.55
C VAL A 402 37.20 -6.72 -7.21
N ALA A 403 36.46 -6.98 -6.15
CA ALA A 403 36.73 -6.46 -4.80
C ALA A 403 38.13 -6.82 -4.31
N LYS A 404 38.68 -7.98 -4.70
CA LYS A 404 40.06 -8.39 -4.37
C LYS A 404 41.13 -7.48 -4.97
N GLN A 405 40.81 -6.69 -5.98
CA GLN A 405 41.73 -5.77 -6.68
C GLN A 405 41.51 -4.31 -6.25
N ALA A 406 40.45 -4.03 -5.49
CA ALA A 406 40.07 -2.69 -5.03
C ALA A 406 40.71 -2.37 -3.67
N ASP A 407 40.99 -1.08 -3.42
CA ASP A 407 41.46 -0.60 -2.12
C ASP A 407 40.26 -0.27 -1.19
N SER A 408 39.16 0.16 -1.78
CA SER A 408 37.94 0.52 -1.04
C SER A 408 36.68 0.37 -1.88
N ALA A 409 35.54 0.15 -1.20
CA ALA A 409 34.25 0.10 -1.85
C ALA A 409 33.30 1.23 -1.37
N ILE A 410 32.45 1.68 -2.28
CA ILE A 410 31.29 2.56 -2.02
C ILE A 410 30.04 1.81 -2.43
N VAL A 411 29.11 1.64 -1.48
CA VAL A 411 27.86 0.93 -1.72
C VAL A 411 26.77 1.93 -2.10
N VAL A 412 26.16 1.74 -3.26
CA VAL A 412 25.06 2.59 -3.74
C VAL A 412 23.75 1.95 -3.35
N VAL A 413 23.01 2.62 -2.49
CA VAL A 413 21.69 2.19 -1.97
C VAL A 413 20.62 3.12 -2.51
N LYS A 414 19.66 2.60 -3.25
CA LYS A 414 18.53 3.41 -3.74
C LYS A 414 17.42 3.45 -2.71
N GLN A 415 16.89 4.67 -2.50
CA GLN A 415 15.78 4.87 -1.57
C GLN A 415 14.59 3.95 -1.89
N ASP A 416 14.08 3.24 -0.88
CA ASP A 416 12.90 2.37 -0.95
C ASP A 416 12.99 1.29 -2.05
N HIS A 417 14.16 0.66 -2.22
CA HIS A 417 14.39 -0.32 -3.28
C HIS A 417 14.74 -1.70 -2.74
N ALA A 418 15.97 -1.95 -2.34
CA ALA A 418 16.38 -3.19 -1.69
C ALA A 418 15.91 -3.25 -0.23
N THR A 419 15.72 -4.45 0.31
CA THR A 419 15.44 -4.62 1.74
C THR A 419 16.72 -4.41 2.56
N ALA A 420 16.56 -4.03 3.81
CA ALA A 420 17.70 -3.86 4.71
C ALA A 420 18.45 -5.19 4.94
N ALA A 421 17.73 -6.31 4.95
CA ALA A 421 18.34 -7.64 5.08
C ALA A 421 19.22 -7.96 3.87
N ASP A 422 18.69 -7.82 2.64
CA ASP A 422 19.49 -8.08 1.43
C ASP A 422 20.75 -7.20 1.36
N ILE A 423 20.64 -5.95 1.84
CA ILE A 423 21.79 -5.04 1.88
C ILE A 423 22.83 -5.51 2.90
N LEU A 424 22.40 -5.88 4.10
CA LEU A 424 23.28 -6.37 5.15
C LEU A 424 24.01 -7.62 4.72
N ASP A 425 23.29 -8.62 4.22
CA ASP A 425 23.87 -9.88 3.76
C ASP A 425 24.93 -9.62 2.66
N SER A 426 24.61 -8.74 1.70
CA SER A 426 25.54 -8.39 0.62
C SER A 426 26.77 -7.61 1.11
N VAL A 427 26.59 -6.72 2.09
CA VAL A 427 27.68 -5.92 2.66
C VAL A 427 28.58 -6.76 3.54
N ASP A 428 28.05 -7.72 4.28
CA ASP A 428 28.83 -8.65 5.10
C ASP A 428 29.72 -9.53 4.21
N GLU A 429 29.16 -10.06 3.11
CA GLU A 429 29.95 -10.84 2.12
C GLU A 429 31.05 -9.99 1.46
N LEU A 430 30.73 -8.72 1.15
CA LEU A 430 31.75 -7.79 0.61
C LEU A 430 32.83 -7.49 1.66
N HIS A 431 32.47 -7.29 2.92
CA HIS A 431 33.39 -6.95 4.00
C HIS A 431 34.39 -8.08 4.28
N ASP A 432 33.98 -9.33 4.12
CA ASP A 432 34.90 -10.48 4.23
C ASP A 432 36.00 -10.47 3.14
N THR A 433 35.70 -9.93 1.97
CA THR A 433 36.63 -9.86 0.84
C THR A 433 37.41 -8.53 0.81
N LEU A 434 36.74 -7.42 1.11
CA LEU A 434 37.27 -6.05 1.09
C LEU A 434 36.89 -5.31 2.37
N PRO A 435 37.70 -5.33 3.43
CA PRO A 435 37.35 -4.71 4.72
C PRO A 435 37.18 -3.18 4.69
N ASN A 436 37.75 -2.51 3.68
CA ASN A 436 37.65 -1.06 3.57
C ASN A 436 36.40 -0.63 2.79
N ILE A 437 35.25 -0.61 3.45
CA ILE A 437 34.04 -0.02 2.90
C ILE A 437 33.94 1.42 3.39
N LEU A 438 34.06 2.40 2.46
CA LEU A 438 34.01 3.83 2.80
C LEU A 438 32.66 4.28 3.32
N GLY A 439 31.60 3.55 2.97
CA GLY A 439 30.25 3.83 3.37
C GLY A 439 29.24 3.71 2.23
N ALA A 440 28.02 4.19 2.49
CA ALA A 440 26.91 4.12 1.55
C ALA A 440 26.48 5.49 1.03
N VAL A 441 26.09 5.50 -0.26
CA VAL A 441 25.47 6.64 -0.95
C VAL A 441 24.00 6.36 -1.17
N LEU A 442 23.12 7.23 -0.62
CA LEU A 442 21.67 7.13 -0.80
C LEU A 442 21.26 7.78 -2.13
N ASN A 443 20.90 6.96 -3.11
CA ASN A 443 20.54 7.43 -4.45
C ASN A 443 19.02 7.56 -4.65
N GLY A 444 18.61 8.48 -5.52
CA GLY A 444 17.21 8.69 -5.90
C GLY A 444 16.33 9.21 -4.76
N TYR A 445 16.92 9.98 -3.85
CA TYR A 445 16.24 10.50 -2.67
C TYR A 445 15.13 11.50 -3.04
N LYS A 446 13.93 11.22 -2.55
CA LYS A 446 12.77 12.10 -2.62
C LYS A 446 12.38 12.52 -1.22
N ASN A 447 12.26 13.83 -1.00
CA ASN A 447 11.61 14.32 0.21
C ASN A 447 10.15 13.87 0.23
N THR A 448 9.67 13.44 1.37
CA THR A 448 8.25 13.16 1.58
C THR A 448 7.61 14.28 2.37
N PHE A 449 6.27 14.36 2.33
CA PHE A 449 5.50 15.40 3.02
C PHE A 449 5.77 15.44 4.54
N PHE A 450 6.25 14.34 5.10
CA PHE A 450 6.40 14.16 6.54
C PHE A 450 7.87 14.15 7.01
N THR A 451 8.84 14.03 6.12
CA THR A 451 10.26 14.16 6.45
C THR A 451 10.74 15.59 6.16
N THR A 452 10.26 16.56 6.91
CA THR A 452 10.94 17.84 7.06
C THR A 452 12.16 17.58 7.93
N GLU A 453 13.29 17.16 7.33
CA GLU A 453 14.57 17.49 7.93
C GLU A 453 14.58 19.02 8.03
N SER A 454 14.56 19.53 9.24
CA SER A 454 14.91 20.92 9.49
C SER A 454 16.24 21.18 8.77
N SER A 455 16.16 21.80 7.61
CA SER A 455 17.31 22.21 6.85
C SER A 455 17.98 23.37 7.60
N SER A 456 18.80 23.05 8.56
CA SER A 456 19.84 23.95 8.97
C SER A 456 20.85 24.04 7.83
N GLY A 457 20.65 25.01 6.96
CA GLY A 457 21.60 25.32 5.92
C GLY A 457 21.00 25.46 4.51
N TYR A 458 20.73 26.71 4.13
CA TYR A 458 20.41 27.21 2.78
C TYR A 458 19.07 26.77 2.16
N GLY A 459 18.00 27.42 2.66
CA GLY A 459 16.69 27.44 2.03
C GLY A 459 16.57 28.59 1.04
N TYR A 460 16.19 28.31 -0.21
CA TYR A 460 15.43 29.25 -1.02
C TYR A 460 13.96 28.84 -0.93
N GLY A 461 13.23 29.51 -0.03
CA GLY A 461 11.80 29.38 0.09
C GLY A 461 11.10 30.17 -1.00
N TYR A 462 10.29 29.50 -1.83
CA TYR A 462 9.20 30.17 -2.54
C TYR A 462 8.01 30.21 -1.59
N GLY A 463 7.90 31.33 -0.85
CA GLY A 463 6.71 31.67 -0.09
C GLY A 463 5.69 32.37 -0.99
N TYR A 464 4.55 31.76 -1.22
CA TYR A 464 3.35 32.47 -1.64
C TYR A 464 2.80 33.22 -0.44
N GLY A 465 3.18 34.47 -0.30
CA GLY A 465 2.60 35.40 0.66
C GLY A 465 1.39 36.11 0.05
N TYR A 466 0.19 35.78 0.47
CA TYR A 466 -0.96 36.66 0.32
C TYR A 466 -0.83 37.81 1.35
N GLY A 467 -0.32 38.96 0.89
CA GLY A 467 -0.31 40.18 1.66
C GLY A 467 -1.62 40.94 1.46
N TYR A 468 -2.48 40.99 2.46
CA TYR A 468 -3.52 42.02 2.58
C TYR A 468 -2.86 43.28 3.14
N GLY A 469 -2.62 44.25 2.27
CA GLY A 469 -2.23 45.58 2.68
C GLY A 469 -3.47 46.41 3.05
N TYR A 470 -3.59 46.79 4.32
CA TYR A 470 -4.42 47.95 4.75
C TYR A 470 -3.54 49.19 4.80
N GLY A 471 -3.79 50.09 3.85
CA GLY A 471 -3.25 51.44 3.92
C GLY A 471 -4.01 52.30 4.92
N TYR A 472 -3.29 53.02 5.75
CA TYR A 472 -3.77 54.25 6.37
C TYR A 472 -2.79 55.36 6.04
N GLY A 473 -3.28 56.30 5.26
CA GLY A 473 -2.63 57.60 5.09
C GLY A 473 -2.92 58.54 6.25
N LYS A 474 -1.99 59.42 6.49
CA LYS A 474 -2.17 60.84 6.85
C LYS A 474 -0.83 61.48 7.15
N ARG A 475 -0.62 62.45 6.52
CA ARG A 475 -0.21 63.87 6.45
C ARG A 475 1.24 64.03 6.08
#